data_8bbe8b26be7ee154366edc88680488eb
#
_entry.id   8bbe8b26be7ee154366edc88680488eb
#
_cell.length_a   1.000
_cell.length_b   1.000
_cell.length_c   1.000
_cell.angle_alpha   90.00
_cell.angle_beta   90.00
_cell.angle_gamma   90.00
#
_symmetry.space_group_name_H-M   'P 1'
#
loop_
_entity.id
_entity.type
_entity.pdbx_description
1 polymer ?
#
loop_
_entity_poly.entity_id
_entity_poly.type
_entity_poly.pdbx_seq_one_letter_code
_entity_poly.pdbx_strand_id
1 'polypeptide(L)' 'MNTFTTTAYNTLGEAQETETQTDSWTATEICLDFSMLYGYAETLDAWGRHAGEYGDRPAALGQRAY' A
#
# COMPACT_ATOMS: atom_id res chain seq x y z
N MET A 1 12.67 15.02 2.71
CA MET A 1 11.22 15.21 2.51
C MET A 1 10.52 13.88 2.70
N ASN A 2 9.47 13.85 3.51
CA ASN A 2 8.74 12.61 3.77
C ASN A 2 7.72 12.37 2.67
N THR A 3 7.81 11.22 2.03
CA THR A 3 6.82 10.80 1.06
C THR A 3 6.31 9.42 1.45
N PHE A 4 5.08 9.13 1.03
CA PHE A 4 4.43 7.86 1.29
C PHE A 4 3.91 7.34 -0.05
N THR A 5 4.29 6.14 -0.42
CA THR A 5 3.85 5.53 -1.67
C THR A 5 2.92 4.38 -1.34
N THR A 6 1.69 4.47 -1.83
CA THR A 6 0.65 3.47 -1.61
C THR A 6 0.42 2.71 -2.90
N THR A 7 0.50 1.39 -2.83
CA THR A 7 0.29 0.51 -3.98
C THR A 7 -0.86 -0.43 -3.68
N ALA A 8 -1.80 -0.50 -4.63
CA ALA A 8 -2.92 -1.43 -4.58
C ALA A 8 -2.57 -2.71 -5.31
N TYR A 9 -2.98 -3.84 -4.74
CA TYR A 9 -2.74 -5.15 -5.33
C TYR A 9 -4.05 -5.93 -5.44
N ASN A 10 -4.20 -6.71 -6.50
CA ASN A 10 -5.32 -7.63 -6.62
C ASN A 10 -5.05 -8.92 -5.85
N THR A 11 -5.98 -9.87 -5.88
CA THR A 11 -5.85 -11.13 -5.14
C THR A 11 -4.70 -12.00 -5.64
N LEU A 12 -4.20 -11.74 -6.84
CA LEU A 12 -3.06 -12.45 -7.41
C LEU A 12 -1.72 -11.80 -7.06
N GLY A 13 -1.74 -10.71 -6.31
CA GLY A 13 -0.52 -9.99 -5.94
C GLY A 13 0.01 -9.07 -7.04
N GLU A 14 -0.79 -8.78 -8.04
CA GLU A 14 -0.40 -7.89 -9.13
C GLU A 14 -0.73 -6.44 -8.77
N ALA A 15 0.25 -5.55 -8.93
CA ALA A 15 0.07 -4.13 -8.65
C ALA A 15 -0.92 -3.52 -9.66
N GLN A 16 -1.92 -2.83 -9.16
CA GLN A 16 -2.98 -2.23 -9.97
C GLN A 16 -2.83 -0.73 -10.09
N GLU A 17 -2.46 -0.07 -9.01
CA GLU A 17 -2.40 1.39 -8.96
C GLU A 17 -1.42 1.81 -7.88
N THR A 18 -0.74 2.93 -8.11
CA THR A 18 0.24 3.47 -7.16
C THR A 18 0.06 4.98 -7.07
N GLU A 19 0.03 5.50 -5.85
CA GLU A 19 0.02 6.94 -5.61
C GLU A 19 1.03 7.31 -4.54
N THR A 20 1.65 8.49 -4.72
CA THR A 20 2.62 9.03 -3.77
C THR A 20 2.05 10.30 -3.13
N GLN A 21 2.12 10.38 -1.81
CA GLN A 21 1.63 11.49 -1.03
C GLN A 21 2.71 12.01 -0.11
N THR A 22 2.59 13.28 0.31
CA THR A 22 3.52 13.88 1.26
C THR A 22 2.95 13.90 2.67
N ASP A 23 1.69 13.52 2.82
CA ASP A 23 0.97 13.53 4.10
C ASP A 23 0.53 12.11 4.47
N SER A 24 0.90 11.68 5.68
CA SER A 24 0.58 10.31 6.13
C SER A 24 -0.92 10.09 6.29
N TRP A 25 -1.66 11.11 6.66
CA TRP A 25 -3.12 10.98 6.80
C TRP A 25 -3.77 10.68 5.44
N THR A 26 -3.39 11.46 4.41
CA THR A 26 -3.90 11.24 3.06
C THR A 26 -3.49 9.87 2.52
N ALA A 27 -2.25 9.48 2.76
CA ALA A 27 -1.76 8.16 2.35
C ALA A 27 -2.56 7.04 3.01
N THR A 28 -2.91 7.19 4.28
CA THR A 28 -3.72 6.20 5.00
C THR A 28 -5.11 6.08 4.38
N GLU A 29 -5.74 7.21 4.06
CA GLU A 29 -7.06 7.19 3.42
C GLU A 29 -7.02 6.52 2.05
N ILE A 30 -6.01 6.83 1.25
CA ILE A 30 -5.83 6.21 -0.06
C ILE A 30 -5.60 4.70 0.07
N CYS A 31 -4.80 4.29 1.05
CA CYS A 31 -4.54 2.88 1.31
C CYS A 31 -5.83 2.13 1.64
N LEU A 32 -6.68 2.72 2.47
CA LEU A 32 -7.97 2.13 2.80
C LEU A 32 -8.85 2.02 1.56
N ASP A 33 -8.97 3.10 0.78
CA ASP A 33 -9.78 3.11 -0.43
C ASP A 33 -9.30 2.07 -1.43
N PHE A 34 -7.99 1.98 -1.64
CA PHE A 34 -7.40 1.00 -2.55
C PHE A 34 -7.69 -0.43 -2.11
N SER A 35 -7.62 -0.69 -0.80
CA SER A 35 -7.91 -2.03 -0.29
C SER A 35 -9.35 -2.44 -0.55
N MET A 36 -10.27 -1.48 -0.50
CA MET A 36 -11.68 -1.73 -0.78
C MET A 36 -11.94 -1.97 -2.26
N LEU A 37 -11.20 -1.30 -3.13
CA LEU A 37 -11.35 -1.45 -4.58
C LEU A 37 -10.68 -2.70 -5.14
N TYR A 38 -9.51 -3.05 -4.63
CA TYR A 38 -8.65 -4.08 -5.22
C TYR A 38 -8.43 -5.30 -4.33
N GLY A 39 -8.64 -5.17 -3.03
CA GLY A 39 -8.50 -6.25 -2.06
C GLY A 39 -7.37 -6.06 -1.07
N TYR A 40 -6.28 -5.41 -1.46
CA TYR A 40 -5.15 -5.16 -0.59
C TYR A 40 -4.39 -3.92 -1.05
N ALA A 41 -3.89 -3.16 -0.10
CA ALA A 41 -3.00 -2.03 -0.39
C ALA A 41 -2.01 -1.86 0.74
N GLU A 42 -0.79 -1.43 0.41
CA GLU A 42 0.21 -1.12 1.41
C GLU A 42 0.87 0.21 1.10
N THR A 43 1.32 0.88 2.15
CA THR A 43 2.01 2.16 2.06
C THR A 43 3.42 1.99 2.59
N LEU A 44 4.38 2.47 1.82
CA LEU A 44 5.79 2.52 2.23
C LEU A 44 6.21 3.97 2.41
N ASP A 45 7.15 4.21 3.33
CA ASP A 45 7.69 5.55 3.52
C ASP A 45 8.78 5.85 2.48
N ALA A 46 9.43 7.02 2.61
CA ALA A 46 10.45 7.46 1.66
C ALA A 46 11.67 6.55 1.62
N TRP A 47 11.87 5.74 2.64
CA TRP A 47 13.01 4.81 2.73
C TRP A 47 12.61 3.38 2.40
N GLY A 48 11.38 3.18 1.90
CA GLY A 48 10.90 1.86 1.53
C GLY A 48 10.44 1.01 2.72
N ARG A 49 10.30 1.61 3.90
CA ARG A 49 9.85 0.88 5.09
C ARG A 49 8.32 0.87 5.17
N HIS A 50 7.79 -0.17 5.77
CA HIS A 50 6.35 -0.32 5.94
C HIS A 50 5.77 0.81 6.81
N ALA A 51 4.77 1.51 6.27
CA ALA A 51 4.07 2.57 6.99
C ALA A 51 2.62 2.20 7.30
N GLY A 52 2.02 1.30 6.53
CA GLY A 52 0.66 0.86 6.79
C GLY A 52 0.15 -0.07 5.72
N GLU A 53 -0.95 -0.77 6.03
CA GLU A 53 -1.63 -1.62 5.06
C GLU A 53 -3.07 -1.83 5.47
N TYR A 54 -3.91 -2.16 4.48
CA TYR A 54 -5.31 -2.56 4.69
C TYR A 54 -5.63 -3.70 3.74
N GLY A 55 -6.54 -4.57 4.18
CA GLY A 55 -7.01 -5.70 3.39
C GLY A 55 -6.20 -6.96 3.64
N ASP A 56 -6.45 -7.97 2.82
CA ASP A 56 -5.82 -9.29 2.96
C ASP A 56 -4.61 -9.38 2.03
N ARG A 57 -3.42 -9.50 2.62
CA ARG A 57 -2.19 -9.58 1.83
C ARG A 57 -2.18 -10.83 0.97
N PRO A 58 -2.06 -10.70 -0.36
CA PRO A 58 -2.00 -11.86 -1.25
C PRO A 58 -0.79 -12.74 -0.96
N ALA A 59 -0.99 -14.05 -1.00
CA ALA A 59 0.09 -15.01 -0.76
C ALA A 59 1.24 -14.83 -1.76
N ALA A 60 0.93 -14.41 -2.99
CA ALA A 60 1.93 -14.20 -4.02
C ALA A 60 2.95 -13.12 -3.68
N LEU A 61 2.61 -12.18 -2.80
CA LEU A 61 3.54 -11.13 -2.36
C LEU A 61 4.54 -11.65 -1.33
N GLY A 62 4.29 -12.82 -0.76
CA GLY A 62 5.15 -13.37 0.28
C GLY A 62 5.05 -12.60 1.58
N GLN A 63 6.00 -12.85 2.47
CA GLN A 63 6.06 -12.17 3.74
C GLN A 63 6.69 -10.79 3.58
N ARG A 64 6.33 -9.87 4.48
CA ARG A 64 6.93 -8.54 4.49
C ARG A 64 8.42 -8.65 4.80
N ALA A 65 9.21 -7.86 4.07
CA ALA A 65 10.66 -7.83 4.22
C ALA A 65 11.13 -6.66 5.10
N TYR A 66 10.23 -5.94 5.70
CA TYR A 66 10.53 -4.72 6.46
C TYR A 66 9.91 -4.77 7.85
#